data_a9e201990f6f3d6a85db5d6bac9be8dc
#
_entry.id   a9e201990f6f3d6a85db5d6bac9be8dc
#
_cell.length_a   1.000
_cell.length_b   1.000
_cell.length_c   1.000
_cell.angle_alpha   90.00
_cell.angle_beta   90.00
_cell.angle_gamma   90.00
#
_symmetry.space_group_name_H-M   'P 1'
#
loop_
_entity.id
_entity.type
_entity.pdbx_description
1 polymer ?
#
loop_
_entity_poly.entity_id
_entity_poly.type
_entity_poly.pdbx_seq_one_letter_code
_entity_poly.pdbx_strand_id
1 'polypeptide(L)'
;MRQANWLVSCEQWPHFQGGFGQYFYLRPNHAMFVLPPEITDEMTAGVNCAYTQVYAGLDIAGLKAGQTVVVQGAGGLGVYACAVAREMGAGRVIVIDGIDERLELARQFGADTFVDLREFTTPEARVKRVKELTDNWGGDVVLELVGHPGVVDERLRMTAPEGTYLEIGNINVGWKAEFDPSWIIFGNRRIIGLAHYEAEHLRGALDLMLRTLTKYPWRKVVSHKYPLEEINRAFAEQDKGHVTRAAIMPN
;
A
#
# COMPACT_ATOMS: atom_id res chain seq x y z
N MET A 1 -3.58 21.35 -2.26
CA MET A 1 -4.63 20.34 -2.59
C MET A 1 -5.98 20.82 -2.12
N ARG A 2 -6.98 21.03 -3.01
CA ARG A 2 -8.35 21.32 -2.56
C ARG A 2 -8.95 19.99 -2.10
N GLN A 3 -9.40 19.93 -0.85
CA GLN A 3 -10.06 18.76 -0.29
C GLN A 3 -11.17 18.30 -1.25
N ALA A 4 -11.07 17.06 -1.72
CA ALA A 4 -12.21 16.41 -2.31
C ALA A 4 -13.31 16.36 -1.24
N ASN A 5 -14.50 16.83 -1.55
CA ASN A 5 -15.64 16.76 -0.63
C ASN A 5 -16.16 15.31 -0.58
N TRP A 6 -15.44 14.45 0.10
CA TRP A 6 -15.78 13.03 0.24
C TRP A 6 -17.08 12.78 1.01
N LEU A 7 -17.55 13.83 1.69
CA LEU A 7 -18.76 13.80 2.50
C LEU A 7 -19.99 14.40 1.78
N VAL A 8 -19.86 14.72 0.49
CA VAL A 8 -21.01 15.20 -0.28
C VAL A 8 -21.85 14.00 -0.71
N SER A 9 -23.14 14.02 -0.35
CA SER A 9 -24.10 12.98 -0.79
C SER A 9 -24.11 12.87 -2.31
N CYS A 10 -24.26 11.64 -2.83
CA CYS A 10 -24.46 11.39 -4.26
C CYS A 10 -25.74 12.05 -4.82
N GLU A 11 -26.67 12.47 -3.96
CA GLU A 11 -27.86 13.23 -4.31
C GLU A 11 -27.59 14.72 -4.58
N GLN A 12 -26.40 15.20 -4.21
CA GLN A 12 -25.98 16.59 -4.42
C GLN A 12 -25.07 16.72 -5.63
N TRP A 13 -25.22 17.81 -6.37
CA TRP A 13 -24.33 18.11 -7.47
C TRP A 13 -22.85 18.22 -6.97
N PRO A 14 -21.89 17.66 -7.70
CA PRO A 14 -21.91 17.12 -9.06
C PRO A 14 -22.28 15.62 -9.22
N HIS A 15 -22.95 14.98 -8.31
CA HIS A 15 -23.44 13.60 -8.31
C HIS A 15 -22.41 12.49 -8.67
N PHE A 16 -21.66 12.65 -9.76
CA PHE A 16 -20.69 11.68 -10.28
C PHE A 16 -19.30 11.93 -9.69
N GLN A 17 -19.06 11.46 -8.45
CA GLN A 17 -17.80 11.68 -7.76
C GLN A 17 -16.98 10.40 -7.56
N GLY A 18 -17.58 9.23 -7.79
CA GLY A 18 -16.95 7.92 -7.67
C GLY A 18 -16.39 7.39 -8.97
N GLY A 19 -15.46 6.43 -8.87
CA GLY A 19 -14.85 5.75 -10.02
C GLY A 19 -15.60 4.50 -10.50
N PHE A 20 -16.65 4.07 -9.79
CA PHE A 20 -17.45 2.90 -10.15
C PHE A 20 -18.63 3.31 -11.03
N GLY A 21 -18.39 3.52 -12.31
CA GLY A 21 -19.39 3.94 -13.27
C GLY A 21 -18.87 3.86 -14.69
N GLN A 22 -19.76 3.90 -15.68
CA GLN A 22 -19.41 3.94 -17.10
C GLN A 22 -18.80 5.29 -17.48
N TYR A 23 -19.08 6.35 -16.73
CA TYR A 23 -18.59 7.70 -16.95
C TYR A 23 -17.95 8.25 -15.68
N PHE A 24 -16.87 8.98 -15.84
CA PHE A 24 -16.19 9.69 -14.76
C PHE A 24 -16.14 11.18 -15.09
N TYR A 25 -16.57 12.02 -14.17
CA TYR A 25 -16.54 13.48 -14.34
C TYR A 25 -15.14 14.02 -14.02
N LEU A 26 -14.47 14.52 -15.04
CA LEU A 26 -13.17 15.19 -14.87
C LEU A 26 -13.41 16.66 -14.48
N ARG A 27 -12.95 17.03 -13.31
CA ARG A 27 -13.01 18.42 -12.83
C ARG A 27 -11.95 19.28 -13.55
N PRO A 28 -12.15 20.61 -13.66
CA PRO A 28 -11.11 21.50 -14.14
C PRO A 28 -9.79 21.31 -13.36
N ASN A 29 -8.68 21.33 -14.09
CA ASN A 29 -7.33 21.11 -13.57
C ASN A 29 -7.08 19.68 -13.00
N HIS A 30 -7.86 18.70 -13.42
CA HIS A 30 -7.59 17.30 -13.10
C HIS A 30 -6.31 16.85 -13.81
N ALA A 31 -5.36 16.31 -13.05
CA ALA A 31 -4.15 15.75 -13.64
C ALA A 31 -4.49 14.46 -14.41
N MET A 32 -4.08 14.40 -15.67
CA MET A 32 -4.29 13.24 -16.54
C MET A 32 -3.01 12.90 -17.26
N PHE A 33 -2.74 11.61 -17.38
CA PHE A 33 -1.60 11.08 -18.11
C PHE A 33 -2.10 10.05 -19.12
N VAL A 34 -1.68 10.20 -20.37
CA VAL A 34 -1.95 9.19 -21.39
C VAL A 34 -1.09 7.96 -21.06
N LEU A 35 -1.74 6.80 -21.03
CA LEU A 35 -1.04 5.55 -20.78
C LEU A 35 -0.24 5.13 -22.00
N PRO A 36 1.03 4.69 -21.81
CA PRO A 36 1.76 3.99 -22.85
C PRO A 36 1.01 2.70 -23.27
N PRO A 37 1.05 2.30 -24.55
CA PRO A 37 0.30 1.15 -25.05
C PRO A 37 0.71 -0.20 -24.40
N GLU A 38 1.88 -0.25 -23.78
CA GLU A 38 2.40 -1.42 -23.07
C GLU A 38 1.71 -1.63 -21.71
N ILE A 39 1.14 -0.58 -21.12
CA ILE A 39 0.43 -0.64 -19.84
C ILE A 39 -1.06 -0.84 -20.11
N THR A 40 -1.60 -2.00 -19.72
CA THR A 40 -3.02 -2.31 -19.93
C THR A 40 -3.91 -1.68 -18.87
N ASP A 41 -5.20 -1.54 -19.18
CA ASP A 41 -6.20 -0.97 -18.26
C ASP A 41 -6.24 -1.72 -16.93
N GLU A 42 -6.13 -3.06 -16.96
CA GLU A 42 -6.13 -3.86 -15.73
C GLU A 42 -4.92 -3.55 -14.84
N MET A 43 -3.74 -3.32 -15.42
CA MET A 43 -2.55 -2.94 -14.65
C MET A 43 -2.77 -1.61 -13.91
N THR A 44 -3.59 -0.72 -14.47
CA THR A 44 -3.84 0.61 -13.91
C THR A 44 -4.98 0.66 -12.91
N ALA A 45 -5.79 -0.38 -12.77
CA ALA A 45 -6.94 -0.41 -11.85
C ALA A 45 -6.54 -0.11 -10.38
N GLY A 46 -5.30 -0.36 -9.99
CA GLY A 46 -4.77 -0.06 -8.66
C GLY A 46 -3.83 1.15 -8.60
N VAL A 47 -3.54 1.79 -9.75
CA VAL A 47 -2.48 2.81 -9.81
C VAL A 47 -2.82 4.05 -8.99
N ASN A 48 -3.97 4.64 -9.20
CA ASN A 48 -4.32 5.92 -8.56
C ASN A 48 -4.50 5.82 -7.03
N CYS A 49 -4.95 4.70 -6.51
CA CYS A 49 -5.20 4.56 -5.08
C CYS A 49 -4.04 3.86 -4.36
N ALA A 50 -3.59 2.71 -4.85
CA ALA A 50 -2.68 1.85 -4.11
C ALA A 50 -1.21 2.04 -4.52
N TYR A 51 -0.93 1.92 -5.82
CA TYR A 51 0.44 1.91 -6.31
C TYR A 51 1.13 3.26 -6.12
N THR A 52 0.48 4.33 -6.58
CA THR A 52 1.04 5.68 -6.42
C THR A 52 1.11 6.12 -4.97
N GLN A 53 0.19 5.67 -4.12
CA GLN A 53 0.21 6.02 -2.71
C GLN A 53 1.42 5.41 -1.99
N VAL A 54 1.76 4.15 -2.24
CA VAL A 54 2.97 3.55 -1.66
C VAL A 54 4.24 4.12 -2.29
N TYR A 55 4.21 4.47 -3.59
CA TYR A 55 5.32 5.16 -4.24
C TYR A 55 5.61 6.51 -3.56
N ALA A 56 4.59 7.36 -3.43
CA ALA A 56 4.70 8.65 -2.76
C ALA A 56 5.11 8.51 -1.29
N GLY A 57 4.55 7.51 -0.61
CA GLY A 57 4.88 7.25 0.80
C GLY A 57 6.36 6.93 1.01
N LEU A 58 6.92 6.05 0.20
CA LEU A 58 8.34 5.69 0.30
C LEU A 58 9.25 6.83 -0.11
N ASP A 59 8.86 7.64 -1.10
CA ASP A 59 9.58 8.85 -1.49
C ASP A 59 9.59 9.90 -0.37
N ILE A 60 8.42 10.22 0.20
CA ILE A 60 8.27 11.16 1.32
C ILE A 60 8.97 10.65 2.60
N ALA A 61 8.97 9.34 2.84
CA ALA A 61 9.73 8.74 3.94
C ALA A 61 11.23 8.91 3.75
N GLY A 62 11.68 9.19 2.53
CA GLY A 62 13.09 9.39 2.19
C GLY A 62 13.87 8.08 2.19
N LEU A 63 13.27 7.01 1.65
CA LEU A 63 13.93 5.70 1.55
C LEU A 63 15.27 5.84 0.80
N LYS A 64 16.33 5.31 1.41
CA LYS A 64 17.70 5.34 0.84
C LYS A 64 18.14 3.95 0.41
N ALA A 65 19.05 3.92 -0.56
CA ALA A 65 19.65 2.67 -1.01
C ALA A 65 20.31 1.92 0.17
N GLY A 66 20.10 0.60 0.21
CA GLY A 66 20.62 -0.28 1.24
C GLY A 66 19.75 -0.41 2.49
N GLN A 67 18.77 0.45 2.71
CA GLN A 67 17.89 0.40 3.88
C GLN A 67 16.96 -0.82 3.87
N THR A 68 16.50 -1.19 5.07
CA THR A 68 15.51 -2.26 5.28
C THR A 68 14.10 -1.67 5.32
N VAL A 69 13.22 -2.22 4.49
CA VAL A 69 11.79 -1.89 4.47
C VAL A 69 11.00 -3.07 5.06
N VAL A 70 10.11 -2.78 6.01
CA VAL A 70 9.15 -3.75 6.54
C VAL A 70 7.76 -3.38 6.02
N VAL A 71 7.12 -4.32 5.33
CA VAL A 71 5.77 -4.16 4.77
C VAL A 71 4.82 -5.03 5.58
N GLN A 72 3.93 -4.44 6.35
CA GLN A 72 2.91 -5.20 7.07
C GLN A 72 1.58 -5.15 6.33
N GLY A 73 1.17 -6.34 5.86
CA GLY A 73 0.05 -6.58 4.98
C GLY A 73 0.49 -6.72 3.52
N ALA A 74 0.39 -7.92 2.96
CA ALA A 74 0.71 -8.24 1.56
C ALA A 74 -0.53 -8.21 0.64
N GLY A 75 -1.54 -7.41 0.96
CA GLY A 75 -2.64 -7.12 0.04
C GLY A 75 -2.20 -6.30 -1.18
N GLY A 76 -3.14 -5.74 -1.92
CA GLY A 76 -2.83 -5.00 -3.14
C GLY A 76 -1.84 -3.84 -2.96
N LEU A 77 -1.86 -3.14 -1.80
CA LEU A 77 -0.88 -2.10 -1.48
C LEU A 77 0.49 -2.71 -1.17
N GLY A 78 0.52 -3.79 -0.36
CA GLY A 78 1.77 -4.40 0.09
C GLY A 78 2.60 -5.00 -1.04
N VAL A 79 1.94 -5.64 -1.99
CA VAL A 79 2.60 -6.16 -3.20
C VAL A 79 3.27 -5.03 -3.98
N TYR A 80 2.56 -3.93 -4.21
CA TYR A 80 3.13 -2.75 -4.86
C TYR A 80 4.29 -2.15 -4.05
N ALA A 81 4.16 -2.10 -2.72
CA ALA A 81 5.20 -1.56 -1.85
C ALA A 81 6.51 -2.35 -1.97
N CYS A 82 6.46 -3.68 -2.15
CA CYS A 82 7.65 -4.50 -2.36
C CYS A 82 8.42 -4.07 -3.61
N ALA A 83 7.73 -3.95 -4.77
CA ALA A 83 8.38 -3.53 -6.01
C ALA A 83 8.95 -2.10 -5.90
N VAL A 84 8.16 -1.17 -5.36
CA VAL A 84 8.59 0.22 -5.21
C VAL A 84 9.81 0.31 -4.31
N ALA A 85 9.79 -0.35 -3.15
CA ALA A 85 10.93 -0.36 -2.23
C ALA A 85 12.20 -0.89 -2.92
N ARG A 86 12.09 -1.97 -3.69
CA ARG A 86 13.21 -2.52 -4.47
C ARG A 86 13.74 -1.55 -5.50
N GLU A 87 12.86 -0.93 -6.28
CA GLU A 87 13.26 0.00 -7.33
C GLU A 87 13.82 1.32 -6.79
N MET A 88 13.45 1.69 -5.57
CA MET A 88 14.05 2.80 -4.84
C MET A 88 15.37 2.43 -4.13
N GLY A 89 15.79 1.16 -4.22
CA GLY A 89 17.10 0.71 -3.75
C GLY A 89 17.11 0.08 -2.36
N ALA A 90 15.97 -0.35 -1.81
CA ALA A 90 15.95 -1.08 -0.55
C ALA A 90 16.89 -2.30 -0.59
N GLY A 91 17.77 -2.41 0.39
CA GLY A 91 18.67 -3.54 0.54
C GLY A 91 17.95 -4.80 0.99
N ARG A 92 16.88 -4.64 1.78
CA ARG A 92 16.04 -5.74 2.25
C ARG A 92 14.57 -5.32 2.32
N VAL A 93 13.68 -6.23 1.88
CA VAL A 93 12.23 -6.07 1.98
C VAL A 93 11.66 -7.25 2.76
N ILE A 94 11.15 -6.99 3.97
CA ILE A 94 10.53 -7.97 4.87
C ILE A 94 9.03 -7.79 4.79
N VAL A 95 8.26 -8.87 4.57
CA VAL A 95 6.81 -8.82 4.47
C VAL A 95 6.16 -9.62 5.60
N ILE A 96 5.13 -9.07 6.20
CA ILE A 96 4.34 -9.70 7.29
C ILE A 96 2.92 -9.92 6.77
N ASP A 97 2.53 -11.16 6.57
CA ASP A 97 1.17 -11.60 6.20
C ASP A 97 0.97 -13.07 6.58
N GLY A 98 -0.23 -13.62 6.45
CA GLY A 98 -0.55 -15.02 6.77
C GLY A 98 -1.24 -15.77 5.63
N ILE A 99 -1.35 -15.19 4.43
CA ILE A 99 -2.02 -15.79 3.28
C ILE A 99 -0.99 -16.20 2.23
N ASP A 100 -0.90 -17.49 1.93
CA ASP A 100 0.15 -18.06 1.05
C ASP A 100 0.21 -17.38 -0.32
N GLU A 101 -0.94 -17.17 -0.95
CA GLU A 101 -1.02 -16.56 -2.27
C GLU A 101 -0.49 -15.11 -2.27
N ARG A 102 -0.71 -14.39 -1.18
CA ARG A 102 -0.21 -13.01 -0.99
C ARG A 102 1.29 -13.01 -0.76
N LEU A 103 1.79 -13.91 0.08
CA LEU A 103 3.23 -14.06 0.34
C LEU A 103 3.99 -14.44 -0.93
N GLU A 104 3.44 -15.38 -1.72
CA GLU A 104 4.05 -15.77 -2.99
C GLU A 104 4.04 -14.64 -4.01
N LEU A 105 2.94 -13.89 -4.11
CA LEU A 105 2.89 -12.73 -4.99
C LEU A 105 3.89 -11.65 -4.54
N ALA A 106 3.98 -11.37 -3.24
CA ALA A 106 4.96 -10.43 -2.70
C ALA A 106 6.41 -10.85 -3.03
N ARG A 107 6.71 -12.16 -3.01
CA ARG A 107 8.01 -12.70 -3.45
C ARG A 107 8.30 -12.34 -4.90
N GLN A 108 7.32 -12.53 -5.79
CA GLN A 108 7.45 -12.18 -7.20
C GLN A 108 7.63 -10.67 -7.42
N PHE A 109 7.21 -9.86 -6.46
CA PHE A 109 7.37 -8.39 -6.45
C PHE A 109 8.60 -7.91 -5.65
N GLY A 110 9.52 -8.80 -5.30
CA GLY A 110 10.82 -8.43 -4.75
C GLY A 110 10.92 -8.46 -3.22
N ALA A 111 9.98 -9.09 -2.52
CA ALA A 111 10.14 -9.39 -1.10
C ALA A 111 11.23 -10.46 -0.90
N ASP A 112 12.09 -10.26 0.11
CA ASP A 112 13.19 -11.21 0.42
C ASP A 112 12.82 -12.21 1.50
N THR A 113 12.11 -11.74 2.52
CA THR A 113 11.91 -12.47 3.76
C THR A 113 10.48 -12.27 4.25
N PHE A 114 9.95 -13.30 4.90
CA PHE A 114 8.57 -13.31 5.35
C PHE A 114 8.48 -13.57 6.85
N VAL A 115 7.54 -12.88 7.50
CA VAL A 115 7.10 -13.14 8.87
C VAL A 115 5.66 -13.63 8.79
N ASP A 116 5.46 -14.93 8.85
CA ASP A 116 4.16 -15.55 8.71
C ASP A 116 3.32 -15.37 9.98
N LEU A 117 2.14 -14.79 9.85
CA LEU A 117 1.22 -14.57 10.97
C LEU A 117 0.73 -15.86 11.63
N ARG A 118 0.79 -16.98 10.92
CA ARG A 118 0.42 -18.32 11.44
C ARG A 118 1.50 -18.89 12.36
N GLU A 119 2.76 -18.52 12.12
CA GLU A 119 3.91 -18.90 12.94
C GLU A 119 4.14 -17.88 14.07
N PHE A 120 4.11 -16.58 13.73
CA PHE A 120 4.35 -15.47 14.67
C PHE A 120 3.01 -14.82 15.07
N THR A 121 2.23 -15.52 15.90
CA THR A 121 0.84 -15.19 16.20
C THR A 121 0.64 -13.97 17.09
N THR A 122 1.67 -13.56 17.86
CA THR A 122 1.58 -12.40 18.77
C THR A 122 2.39 -11.21 18.26
N PRO A 123 2.01 -9.97 18.61
CA PRO A 123 2.79 -8.77 18.30
C PRO A 123 4.25 -8.88 18.76
N GLU A 124 4.50 -9.40 19.96
CA GLU A 124 5.83 -9.59 20.52
C GLU A 124 6.69 -10.54 19.69
N ALA A 125 6.10 -11.65 19.23
CA ALA A 125 6.79 -12.63 18.39
C ALA A 125 7.18 -12.02 17.05
N ARG A 126 6.29 -11.23 16.42
CA ARG A 126 6.56 -10.54 15.16
C ARG A 126 7.62 -9.45 15.31
N VAL A 127 7.53 -8.63 16.34
CA VAL A 127 8.56 -7.62 16.65
C VAL A 127 9.91 -8.28 16.86
N LYS A 128 9.98 -9.35 17.68
CA LYS A 128 11.19 -10.11 17.91
C LYS A 128 11.76 -10.65 16.61
N ARG A 129 10.90 -11.25 15.76
CA ARG A 129 11.33 -11.82 14.48
C ARG A 129 11.90 -10.79 13.54
N VAL A 130 11.26 -9.63 13.39
CA VAL A 130 11.79 -8.52 12.58
C VAL A 130 13.14 -8.06 13.12
N LYS A 131 13.30 -7.93 14.44
CA LYS A 131 14.57 -7.56 15.06
C LYS A 131 15.66 -8.61 14.77
N GLU A 132 15.38 -9.89 14.88
CA GLU A 132 16.32 -10.97 14.53
C GLU A 132 16.77 -10.89 13.06
N LEU A 133 15.85 -10.60 12.16
CA LEU A 133 16.13 -10.47 10.73
C LEU A 133 16.93 -9.20 10.37
N THR A 134 17.08 -8.27 11.30
CA THR A 134 17.71 -6.96 11.10
C THR A 134 18.84 -6.70 12.11
N ASP A 135 19.48 -7.73 12.62
CA ASP A 135 20.58 -7.63 13.60
C ASP A 135 20.22 -6.74 14.81
N ASN A 136 19.00 -6.88 15.30
CA ASN A 136 18.34 -6.10 16.34
C ASN A 136 18.11 -4.61 16.02
N TRP A 137 18.35 -4.17 14.78
CA TRP A 137 18.15 -2.78 14.38
C TRP A 137 16.66 -2.43 14.17
N GLY A 138 15.95 -3.21 13.37
CA GLY A 138 14.57 -2.97 12.93
C GLY A 138 14.51 -2.48 11.48
N GLY A 139 13.31 -2.12 11.03
CA GLY A 139 13.11 -1.55 9.70
C GLY A 139 13.39 -0.05 9.66
N ASP A 140 14.18 0.39 8.71
CA ASP A 140 14.42 1.83 8.49
C ASP A 140 13.13 2.54 8.03
N VAL A 141 12.31 1.85 7.24
CA VAL A 141 10.95 2.27 6.90
C VAL A 141 10.00 1.10 7.16
N VAL A 142 8.98 1.33 7.98
CA VAL A 142 7.94 0.34 8.32
C VAL A 142 6.60 0.84 7.80
N LEU A 143 5.99 0.13 6.84
CA LEU A 143 4.71 0.49 6.23
C LEU A 143 3.55 -0.25 6.91
N GLU A 144 2.52 0.50 7.25
CA GLU A 144 1.22 0.00 7.68
C GLU A 144 0.24 -0.04 6.50
N LEU A 145 -0.15 -1.26 6.10
CA LEU A 145 -1.04 -1.48 4.96
C LEU A 145 -2.19 -2.46 5.29
N VAL A 146 -2.40 -2.75 6.57
CA VAL A 146 -3.47 -3.65 7.06
C VAL A 146 -4.76 -2.88 7.32
N GLY A 147 -4.65 -1.65 7.83
CA GLY A 147 -5.79 -0.80 8.14
C GLY A 147 -6.48 -1.14 9.47
N HIS A 148 -5.75 -1.72 10.43
CA HIS A 148 -6.28 -2.02 11.76
C HIS A 148 -5.48 -1.29 12.85
N PRO A 149 -6.13 -0.49 13.72
CA PRO A 149 -5.41 0.36 14.69
C PRO A 149 -4.65 -0.43 15.76
N GLY A 150 -5.05 -1.66 16.06
CA GLY A 150 -4.38 -2.51 17.04
C GLY A 150 -2.95 -2.93 16.70
N VAL A 151 -2.48 -2.58 15.50
CA VAL A 151 -1.12 -2.93 15.05
C VAL A 151 -0.12 -1.75 15.09
N VAL A 152 -0.57 -0.56 15.53
CA VAL A 152 0.27 0.66 15.54
C VAL A 152 1.45 0.53 16.51
N ASP A 153 1.24 0.05 17.75
CA ASP A 153 2.31 -0.13 18.74
C ASP A 153 3.38 -1.10 18.25
N GLU A 154 2.95 -2.22 17.71
CA GLU A 154 3.83 -3.25 17.15
C GLU A 154 4.78 -2.66 16.09
N ARG A 155 4.28 -1.80 15.22
CA ARG A 155 5.08 -1.19 14.15
C ARG A 155 6.08 -0.17 14.64
N LEU A 156 5.70 0.65 15.60
CA LEU A 156 6.63 1.56 16.25
C LEU A 156 7.80 0.80 16.88
N ARG A 157 7.52 -0.36 17.48
CA ARG A 157 8.53 -1.24 18.07
C ARG A 157 9.43 -1.91 17.03
N MET A 158 8.90 -2.22 15.83
CA MET A 158 9.68 -2.75 14.71
C MET A 158 10.53 -1.71 14.02
N THR A 159 10.18 -0.42 14.12
CA THR A 159 10.89 0.66 13.46
C THR A 159 12.26 0.87 14.11
N ALA A 160 13.29 1.00 13.29
CA ALA A 160 14.65 1.29 13.72
C ALA A 160 14.75 2.64 14.43
N PRO A 161 15.80 2.88 15.24
CA PRO A 161 16.15 4.25 15.64
C PRO A 161 16.33 5.13 14.41
N GLU A 162 15.82 6.38 14.48
CA GLU A 162 15.79 7.36 13.37
C GLU A 162 14.98 6.92 12.14
N GLY A 163 14.33 5.75 12.23
CA GLY A 163 13.49 5.20 11.17
C GLY A 163 12.13 5.90 11.05
N THR A 164 11.41 5.54 10.01
CA THR A 164 10.10 6.09 9.68
C THR A 164 9.03 5.00 9.75
N TYR A 165 8.00 5.22 10.58
CA TYR A 165 6.74 4.52 10.51
C TYR A 165 5.82 5.26 9.53
N LEU A 166 5.45 4.60 8.44
CA LEU A 166 4.59 5.15 7.39
C LEU A 166 3.19 4.56 7.51
N GLU A 167 2.24 5.40 7.89
CA GLU A 167 0.84 5.05 8.11
C GLU A 167 0.00 5.34 6.87
N ILE A 168 -0.55 4.30 6.24
CA ILE A 168 -1.36 4.42 5.02
C ILE A 168 -2.70 3.68 5.17
N GLY A 169 -2.72 2.56 5.90
CA GLY A 169 -3.86 1.64 5.89
C GLY A 169 -5.03 2.06 6.78
N ASN A 170 -4.78 2.77 7.89
CA ASN A 170 -5.80 3.14 8.86
C ASN A 170 -6.62 4.36 8.40
N ILE A 171 -7.56 4.15 7.50
CA ILE A 171 -8.41 5.21 6.92
C ILE A 171 -9.76 5.37 7.64
N ASN A 172 -10.09 4.51 8.60
CA ASN A 172 -11.39 4.49 9.26
C ASN A 172 -11.48 5.53 10.38
N VAL A 173 -12.18 6.63 10.12
CA VAL A 173 -12.38 7.71 11.10
C VAL A 173 -13.11 7.18 12.33
N GLY A 174 -12.57 7.49 13.51
CA GLY A 174 -13.13 7.05 14.80
C GLY A 174 -12.53 5.77 15.38
N TRP A 175 -11.78 5.01 14.61
CA TRP A 175 -10.99 3.90 15.12
C TRP A 175 -9.73 4.44 15.81
N LYS A 176 -9.49 3.99 17.05
CA LYS A 176 -8.41 4.52 17.88
C LYS A 176 -7.33 3.47 18.07
N ALA A 177 -6.08 3.91 18.02
CA ALA A 177 -4.92 3.11 18.38
C ALA A 177 -4.46 3.45 19.79
N GLU A 178 -4.04 2.44 20.55
CA GLU A 178 -3.29 2.61 21.80
C GLU A 178 -1.83 2.22 21.55
N PHE A 179 -0.91 3.08 21.92
CA PHE A 179 0.53 2.84 21.78
C PHE A 179 1.32 3.65 22.81
N ASP A 180 2.53 3.21 23.15
CA ASP A 180 3.44 3.92 24.03
C ASP A 180 4.24 4.99 23.25
N PRO A 181 3.99 6.30 23.48
CA PRO A 181 4.70 7.37 22.78
C PRO A 181 6.20 7.42 23.09
N SER A 182 6.68 6.74 24.11
CA SER A 182 8.11 6.65 24.41
C SER A 182 8.91 6.00 23.27
N TRP A 183 8.28 5.11 22.51
CA TRP A 183 8.91 4.52 21.31
C TRP A 183 9.32 5.57 20.27
N ILE A 184 8.58 6.66 20.16
CA ILE A 184 8.90 7.75 19.24
C ILE A 184 10.13 8.48 19.75
N ILE A 185 10.11 8.87 21.03
CA ILE A 185 11.11 9.74 21.64
C ILE A 185 12.49 9.04 21.74
N PHE A 186 12.53 7.86 22.37
CA PHE A 186 13.79 7.15 22.61
C PHE A 186 14.46 6.62 21.34
N GLY A 187 13.70 6.51 20.24
CA GLY A 187 14.25 6.11 18.95
C GLY A 187 14.42 7.25 17.96
N ASN A 188 14.07 8.51 18.30
CA ASN A 188 14.01 9.61 17.33
C ASN A 188 13.22 9.23 16.07
N ARG A 189 12.13 8.43 16.24
CA ARG A 189 11.36 7.90 15.13
C ARG A 189 10.41 8.93 14.56
N ARG A 190 10.15 8.83 13.28
CA ARG A 190 9.16 9.66 12.58
C ARG A 190 7.90 8.83 12.34
N ILE A 191 6.74 9.46 12.47
CA ILE A 191 5.45 8.93 12.02
C ILE A 191 4.97 9.82 10.88
N ILE A 192 4.72 9.24 9.73
CA ILE A 192 4.20 9.94 8.55
C ILE A 192 2.90 9.29 8.13
N GLY A 193 1.78 10.04 8.18
CA GLY A 193 0.49 9.63 7.62
C GLY A 193 0.36 10.13 6.18
N LEU A 194 -0.11 9.27 5.27
CA LEU A 194 -0.30 9.64 3.88
C LEU A 194 -1.65 9.16 3.35
N ALA A 195 -2.50 10.11 2.97
CA ALA A 195 -3.77 9.83 2.28
C ALA A 195 -3.81 10.35 0.84
N HIS A 196 -2.94 11.29 0.50
CA HIS A 196 -2.92 11.96 -0.80
C HIS A 196 -1.48 12.17 -1.27
N TYR A 197 -1.32 12.32 -2.58
CA TYR A 197 -0.03 12.54 -3.24
C TYR A 197 -0.16 13.58 -4.35
N GLU A 198 0.94 14.12 -4.84
CA GLU A 198 0.97 15.10 -5.93
C GLU A 198 1.02 14.40 -7.30
N ALA A 199 0.65 15.12 -8.36
CA ALA A 199 0.57 14.57 -9.73
C ALA A 199 1.91 13.98 -10.23
N GLU A 200 3.03 14.55 -9.80
CA GLU A 200 4.36 14.04 -10.12
C GLU A 200 4.61 12.62 -9.58
N HIS A 201 4.05 12.26 -8.43
CA HIS A 201 4.15 10.88 -7.92
C HIS A 201 3.40 9.90 -8.82
N LEU A 202 2.23 10.29 -9.37
CA LEU A 202 1.51 9.46 -10.32
C LEU A 202 2.33 9.23 -11.60
N ARG A 203 2.97 10.29 -12.11
CA ARG A 203 3.87 10.18 -13.26
C ARG A 203 5.06 9.27 -12.96
N GLY A 204 5.75 9.49 -11.83
CA GLY A 204 6.88 8.67 -11.40
C GLY A 204 6.52 7.20 -11.21
N ALA A 205 5.34 6.91 -10.64
CA ALA A 205 4.83 5.55 -10.48
C ALA A 205 4.57 4.87 -11.84
N LEU A 206 3.94 5.56 -12.79
CA LEU A 206 3.73 5.03 -14.13
C LEU A 206 5.04 4.77 -14.88
N ASP A 207 6.00 5.68 -14.78
CA ASP A 207 7.33 5.52 -15.38
C ASP A 207 8.10 4.34 -14.75
N LEU A 208 7.95 4.12 -13.43
CA LEU A 208 8.51 2.95 -12.76
C LEU A 208 7.85 1.65 -13.24
N MET A 209 6.52 1.63 -13.34
CA MET A 209 5.81 0.47 -13.88
C MET A 209 6.27 0.14 -15.30
N LEU A 210 6.33 1.14 -16.18
CA LEU A 210 6.73 0.98 -17.57
C LEU A 210 8.14 0.36 -17.70
N ARG A 211 9.13 0.90 -16.99
CA ARG A 211 10.52 0.39 -17.06
C ARG A 211 10.71 -0.99 -16.41
N THR A 212 9.73 -1.48 -15.66
CA THR A 212 9.80 -2.75 -14.93
C THR A 212 8.76 -3.78 -15.39
N LEU A 213 8.12 -3.58 -16.54
CA LEU A 213 7.07 -4.46 -17.07
C LEU A 213 7.52 -5.93 -17.22
N THR A 214 8.78 -6.16 -17.56
CA THR A 214 9.35 -7.49 -17.70
C THR A 214 9.90 -8.06 -16.40
N LYS A 215 10.09 -7.21 -15.38
CA LYS A 215 10.66 -7.61 -14.10
C LYS A 215 9.61 -8.11 -13.12
N TYR A 216 8.45 -7.46 -13.09
CA TYR A 216 7.37 -7.78 -12.16
C TYR A 216 6.10 -8.21 -12.90
N PRO A 217 5.35 -9.17 -12.33
CA PRO A 217 4.11 -9.65 -12.93
C PRO A 217 2.92 -8.71 -12.63
N TRP A 218 2.98 -7.44 -13.05
CA TRP A 218 1.99 -6.40 -12.75
C TRP A 218 0.54 -6.81 -12.96
N ARG A 219 0.28 -7.62 -14.01
CA ARG A 219 -1.07 -8.12 -14.32
C ARG A 219 -1.67 -9.04 -13.26
N LYS A 220 -0.83 -9.68 -12.43
CA LYS A 220 -1.28 -10.61 -11.39
C LYS A 220 -1.86 -9.90 -10.16
N VAL A 221 -1.61 -8.59 -9.99
CA VAL A 221 -2.14 -7.84 -8.84
C VAL A 221 -3.66 -7.75 -8.89
N VAL A 222 -4.23 -7.56 -10.07
CA VAL A 222 -5.67 -7.69 -10.30
C VAL A 222 -6.00 -9.18 -10.41
N SER A 223 -6.45 -9.77 -9.31
CA SER A 223 -6.75 -11.21 -9.24
C SER A 223 -8.13 -11.55 -9.82
N HIS A 224 -9.07 -10.62 -9.79
CA HIS A 224 -10.45 -10.83 -10.22
C HIS A 224 -11.00 -9.62 -10.98
N LYS A 225 -11.83 -9.90 -11.98
CA LYS A 225 -12.53 -8.89 -12.79
C LYS A 225 -14.03 -9.12 -12.69
N TYR A 226 -14.76 -8.04 -12.51
CA TYR A 226 -16.22 -8.07 -12.38
C TYR A 226 -16.85 -7.04 -13.32
N PRO A 227 -17.96 -7.32 -13.97
CA PRO A 227 -18.76 -6.30 -14.62
C PRO A 227 -19.34 -5.33 -13.56
N LEU A 228 -19.73 -4.14 -13.98
CA LEU A 228 -20.23 -3.11 -13.06
C LEU A 228 -21.47 -3.57 -12.26
N GLU A 229 -22.31 -4.37 -12.88
CA GLU A 229 -23.53 -4.93 -12.30
C GLU A 229 -23.23 -5.87 -11.11
N GLU A 230 -22.05 -6.48 -11.08
CA GLU A 230 -21.61 -7.38 -10.01
C GLU A 230 -20.78 -6.68 -8.91
N ILE A 231 -20.79 -5.37 -8.83
CA ILE A 231 -19.97 -4.61 -7.88
C ILE A 231 -20.18 -5.06 -6.44
N ASN A 232 -21.41 -5.36 -6.02
CA ASN A 232 -21.71 -5.83 -4.67
C ASN A 232 -21.08 -7.21 -4.38
N ARG A 233 -21.00 -8.08 -5.40
CA ARG A 233 -20.30 -9.35 -5.31
C ARG A 233 -18.79 -9.12 -5.17
N ALA A 234 -18.23 -8.21 -5.95
CA ALA A 234 -16.81 -7.87 -5.87
C ALA A 234 -16.41 -7.41 -4.45
N PHE A 235 -17.21 -6.53 -3.82
CA PHE A 235 -16.99 -6.12 -2.43
C PHE A 235 -17.09 -7.29 -1.46
N ALA A 236 -18.12 -8.12 -1.56
CA ALA A 236 -18.31 -9.26 -0.66
C ALA A 236 -17.17 -10.29 -0.77
N GLU A 237 -16.61 -10.52 -1.94
CA GLU A 237 -15.47 -11.43 -2.14
C GLU A 237 -14.15 -10.79 -1.67
N GLN A 238 -13.99 -9.48 -1.84
CA GLN A 238 -12.84 -8.72 -1.32
C GLN A 238 -12.79 -8.80 0.22
N ASP A 239 -13.94 -8.63 0.89
CA ASP A 239 -14.03 -8.68 2.37
C ASP A 239 -13.66 -10.06 2.94
N LYS A 240 -13.87 -11.14 2.17
CA LYS A 240 -13.45 -12.51 2.55
C LYS A 240 -11.93 -12.72 2.45
N GLY A 241 -11.18 -11.76 1.91
CA GLY A 241 -9.73 -11.83 1.79
C GLY A 241 -9.18 -12.70 0.65
N HIS A 242 -10.06 -13.34 -0.14
CA HIS A 242 -9.66 -14.18 -1.28
C HIS A 242 -9.24 -13.39 -2.52
N VAL A 243 -9.53 -12.11 -2.56
CA VAL A 243 -9.20 -11.21 -3.67
C VAL A 243 -8.05 -10.30 -3.27
N THR A 244 -6.94 -10.38 -3.99
CA THR A 244 -5.82 -9.44 -3.78
C THR A 244 -6.23 -8.04 -4.20
N ARG A 245 -6.79 -7.91 -5.42
CA ARG A 245 -7.43 -6.71 -5.93
C ARG A 245 -8.49 -7.07 -6.97
N ALA A 246 -9.67 -6.49 -6.81
CA ALA A 246 -10.74 -6.55 -7.80
C ALA A 246 -10.61 -5.39 -8.80
N ALA A 247 -10.89 -5.65 -10.08
CA ALA A 247 -11.15 -4.61 -11.07
C ALA A 247 -12.62 -4.67 -11.51
N ILE A 248 -13.27 -3.53 -11.52
CA ILE A 248 -14.60 -3.37 -12.11
C ILE A 248 -14.40 -2.94 -13.56
N MET A 249 -15.02 -3.69 -14.47
CA MET A 249 -14.97 -3.47 -15.91
C MET A 249 -16.32 -2.91 -16.36
N PRO A 250 -16.47 -1.58 -16.46
CA PRO A 250 -17.69 -0.97 -16.99
C PRO A 250 -17.77 -1.25 -18.50
N ASN A 251 -18.96 -1.60 -18.98
CA ASN A 251 -19.25 -1.83 -20.41
C ASN A 251 -19.35 -0.54 -21.19
#